data_86ad0812210cb465798bf6bb3053650e
#
_entry.id   86ad0812210cb465798bf6bb3053650e
#
_cell.length_a   1.000
_cell.length_b   1.000
_cell.length_c   1.000
_cell.angle_alpha   90.00
_cell.angle_beta   90.00
_cell.angle_gamma   90.00
#
_symmetry.space_group_name_H-M   'P 1'
#
loop_
_entity.id
_entity.type
_entity.pdbx_description
1 polymer ?
#
loop_
_entity_poly.entity_id
_entity_poly.type
_entity_poly.pdbx_seq_one_letter_code
_entity_poly.pdbx_strand_id
1 'polypeptide(L)'
;MRFAVLGSGSGGNSTIVECDGEYLLVDAGLSAKQLNLRMEQLDVAPEQLSGILLTHEHGDHVRGLDVFLRKYPVPILASIMTSRVVKEGLRESVEWIVFESGQKFSWKGFDFTTFPLPHDAVEPVGYVIARGEHSIGVATDLGHVDSQVSQALKGVQGLVLEANYEWQMLEADQKRPFSTKQRISSQHGHLSNEQAADLIAELVPDGLKQVILGHLSSDCNCPMKAVEVVRERIGGEELEICVASQNEVTPWQTIEEAIDPAFYGELFGCLLYTSPSPRDLRK
;
A
#
# COMPACT_ATOMS: atom_id res chain seq x y z
N MET A 1 3.06 13.45 -1.14
CA MET A 1 2.12 12.29 -1.16
C MET A 1 2.21 11.56 0.16
N ARG A 2 1.10 11.09 0.70
CA ARG A 2 1.09 10.25 1.93
C ARG A 2 0.08 9.11 1.80
N PHE A 3 0.29 8.04 2.56
CA PHE A 3 -0.55 6.86 2.55
C PHE A 3 -0.66 6.22 3.93
N ALA A 4 -1.74 5.52 4.18
CA ALA A 4 -1.98 4.78 5.41
C ALA A 4 -2.86 3.55 5.14
N VAL A 5 -2.78 2.55 5.98
CA VAL A 5 -3.66 1.37 5.92
C VAL A 5 -4.74 1.49 6.98
N LEU A 6 -5.99 1.53 6.53
CA LEU A 6 -7.15 1.60 7.42
C LEU A 6 -7.39 0.27 8.14
N GLY A 7 -6.97 -0.83 7.54
CA GLY A 7 -7.00 -2.16 8.11
C GLY A 7 -6.54 -3.18 7.09
N SER A 8 -5.93 -4.27 7.54
CA SER A 8 -5.37 -5.28 6.66
C SER A 8 -5.43 -6.67 7.27
N GLY A 9 -5.91 -7.63 6.49
CA GLY A 9 -6.09 -9.03 6.83
C GLY A 9 -7.40 -9.61 6.30
N SER A 10 -7.66 -10.88 6.53
CA SER A 10 -8.85 -11.61 6.01
C SER A 10 -10.21 -11.07 6.50
N GLY A 11 -10.22 -10.16 7.47
CA GLY A 11 -11.43 -9.47 7.94
C GLY A 11 -11.78 -8.23 7.12
N GLY A 12 -10.87 -7.73 6.28
CA GLY A 12 -11.06 -6.61 5.36
C GLY A 12 -9.81 -5.76 5.20
N ASN A 13 -9.52 -5.40 3.96
CA ASN A 13 -8.39 -4.61 3.53
C ASN A 13 -8.86 -3.25 3.01
N SER A 14 -8.13 -2.20 3.35
CA SER A 14 -8.35 -0.88 2.79
C SER A 14 -7.13 0.00 3.06
N THR A 15 -6.61 0.62 2.00
CA THR A 15 -5.50 1.57 2.04
C THR A 15 -5.99 2.94 1.57
N ILE A 16 -5.60 4.00 2.23
CA ILE A 16 -5.89 5.38 1.82
C ILE A 16 -4.62 6.06 1.33
N VAL A 17 -4.75 6.79 0.23
CA VAL A 17 -3.67 7.56 -0.39
C VAL A 17 -4.12 9.00 -0.53
N GLU A 18 -3.27 9.95 -0.19
CA GLU A 18 -3.53 11.38 -0.35
C GLU A 18 -2.39 12.08 -1.07
N CYS A 19 -2.73 12.93 -2.02
CA CYS A 19 -1.79 13.88 -2.60
C CYS A 19 -2.52 15.16 -3.04
N ASP A 20 -2.01 16.32 -2.61
CA ASP A 20 -2.55 17.66 -2.94
C ASP A 20 -4.05 17.81 -2.63
N GLY A 21 -4.52 17.22 -1.54
CA GLY A 21 -5.92 17.27 -1.10
C GLY A 21 -6.88 16.33 -1.83
N GLU A 22 -6.41 15.51 -2.76
CA GLU A 22 -7.16 14.45 -3.41
C GLU A 22 -6.95 13.12 -2.69
N TYR A 23 -8.02 12.42 -2.32
CA TYR A 23 -7.99 11.18 -1.56
C TYR A 23 -8.47 10.01 -2.39
N LEU A 24 -7.71 8.93 -2.40
CA LEU A 24 -8.05 7.67 -3.05
C LEU A 24 -8.11 6.55 -2.00
N LEU A 25 -9.08 5.67 -2.14
CA LEU A 25 -9.13 4.44 -1.37
C LEU A 25 -8.73 3.28 -2.27
N VAL A 26 -7.83 2.42 -1.82
CA VAL A 26 -7.56 1.13 -2.46
C VAL A 26 -8.21 0.06 -1.62
N ASP A 27 -9.21 -0.59 -2.20
CA ASP A 27 -10.13 -1.54 -1.60
C ASP A 27 -11.04 -0.97 -0.48
N ALA A 28 -12.21 -1.57 -0.34
CA ALA A 28 -13.24 -1.24 0.64
C ALA A 28 -13.74 -2.50 1.37
N GLY A 29 -12.80 -3.34 1.83
CA GLY A 29 -13.09 -4.63 2.44
C GLY A 29 -13.61 -4.54 3.87
N LEU A 30 -13.38 -3.43 4.56
CA LEU A 30 -13.96 -3.15 5.87
C LEU A 30 -15.44 -2.80 5.75
N SER A 31 -16.24 -2.99 6.80
CA SER A 31 -17.63 -2.49 6.77
C SER A 31 -17.67 -0.98 6.59
N ALA A 32 -18.71 -0.44 5.95
CA ALA A 32 -18.87 1.00 5.74
C ALA A 32 -18.75 1.82 7.04
N LYS A 33 -19.23 1.28 8.16
CA LYS A 33 -19.07 1.90 9.48
C LYS A 33 -17.58 1.96 9.88
N GLN A 34 -16.82 0.89 9.66
CA GLN A 34 -15.40 0.85 10.00
C GLN A 34 -14.58 1.74 9.07
N LEU A 35 -14.91 1.79 7.76
CA LEU A 35 -14.29 2.73 6.84
C LEU A 35 -14.41 4.17 7.35
N ASN A 36 -15.65 4.60 7.67
CA ASN A 36 -15.89 5.95 8.18
C ASN A 36 -15.11 6.24 9.48
N LEU A 37 -15.20 5.35 10.48
CA LEU A 37 -14.52 5.55 11.77
C LEU A 37 -13.00 5.61 11.62
N ARG A 38 -12.43 4.84 10.69
CA ARG A 38 -10.98 4.78 10.50
C ARG A 38 -10.46 5.92 9.64
N MET A 39 -11.24 6.40 8.68
CA MET A 39 -10.93 7.64 7.97
C MET A 39 -10.97 8.84 8.91
N GLU A 40 -11.95 8.91 9.82
CA GLU A 40 -12.04 9.95 10.85
C GLU A 40 -10.81 9.99 11.77
N GLN A 41 -10.20 8.84 12.10
CA GLN A 41 -8.94 8.77 12.88
C GLN A 41 -7.75 9.42 12.15
N LEU A 42 -7.84 9.57 10.84
CA LEU A 42 -6.85 10.22 9.99
C LEU A 42 -7.26 11.65 9.59
N ASP A 43 -8.30 12.19 10.22
CA ASP A 43 -8.90 13.49 9.91
C ASP A 43 -9.40 13.61 8.46
N VAL A 44 -9.91 12.49 7.89
CA VAL A 44 -10.46 12.43 6.53
C VAL A 44 -11.96 12.18 6.57
N ALA A 45 -12.74 13.09 6.01
CA ALA A 45 -14.16 12.88 5.80
C ALA A 45 -14.41 12.02 4.54
N PRO A 46 -15.37 11.06 4.57
CA PRO A 46 -15.68 10.22 3.41
C PRO A 46 -16.04 10.99 2.14
N GLU A 47 -16.60 12.19 2.29
CA GLU A 47 -16.96 13.09 1.18
C GLU A 47 -15.75 13.67 0.44
N GLN A 48 -14.56 13.57 1.03
CA GLN A 48 -13.31 14.01 0.40
C GLN A 48 -12.73 12.96 -0.57
N LEU A 49 -13.26 11.72 -0.56
CA LEU A 49 -12.79 10.69 -1.47
C LEU A 49 -13.07 11.06 -2.92
N SER A 50 -12.04 11.04 -3.72
CA SER A 50 -12.11 11.23 -5.16
C SER A 50 -12.51 9.95 -5.89
N GLY A 51 -12.10 8.78 -5.40
CA GLY A 51 -12.41 7.48 -5.99
C GLY A 51 -11.97 6.30 -5.14
N ILE A 52 -12.46 5.12 -5.51
CA ILE A 52 -12.08 3.83 -4.91
C ILE A 52 -11.49 2.95 -6.00
N LEU A 53 -10.25 2.50 -5.82
CA LEU A 53 -9.58 1.53 -6.66
C LEU A 53 -9.85 0.13 -6.10
N LEU A 54 -10.15 -0.84 -6.94
CA LEU A 54 -10.32 -2.24 -6.52
C LEU A 54 -9.19 -3.09 -7.08
N THR A 55 -8.55 -3.85 -6.19
CA THR A 55 -7.53 -4.81 -6.58
C THR A 55 -8.16 -6.06 -7.19
N HIS A 56 -9.20 -6.59 -6.56
CA HIS A 56 -9.97 -7.76 -7.02
C HIS A 56 -11.33 -7.87 -6.29
N GLU A 57 -12.12 -8.90 -6.60
CA GLU A 57 -13.51 -9.04 -6.17
C GLU A 57 -13.73 -9.75 -4.84
N HIS A 58 -12.71 -10.25 -4.15
CA HIS A 58 -12.89 -11.00 -2.90
C HIS A 58 -13.57 -10.17 -1.81
N GLY A 59 -14.36 -10.83 -0.97
CA GLY A 59 -15.20 -10.17 0.02
C GLY A 59 -14.44 -9.30 1.03
N ASP A 60 -13.22 -9.63 1.37
CA ASP A 60 -12.35 -8.84 2.24
C ASP A 60 -11.71 -7.63 1.52
N HIS A 61 -12.02 -7.41 0.24
CA HIS A 61 -11.67 -6.21 -0.54
C HIS A 61 -12.86 -5.37 -0.94
N VAL A 62 -14.08 -5.95 -1.00
CA VAL A 62 -15.27 -5.23 -1.51
C VAL A 62 -16.47 -5.21 -0.55
N ARG A 63 -16.42 -5.90 0.59
CA ARG A 63 -17.57 -6.11 1.51
C ARG A 63 -18.26 -4.82 1.95
N GLY A 64 -17.52 -3.74 2.15
CA GLY A 64 -18.07 -2.46 2.59
C GLY A 64 -18.69 -1.62 1.49
N LEU A 65 -18.35 -1.94 0.24
CA LEU A 65 -18.58 -1.08 -0.92
C LEU A 65 -20.04 -0.70 -1.13
N ASP A 66 -20.97 -1.70 -1.21
CA ASP A 66 -22.38 -1.45 -1.45
C ASP A 66 -23.02 -0.49 -0.42
N VAL A 67 -22.71 -0.70 0.87
CA VAL A 67 -23.25 0.15 1.94
C VAL A 67 -22.61 1.53 1.97
N PHE A 68 -21.30 1.60 1.68
CA PHE A 68 -20.56 2.85 1.65
C PHE A 68 -21.03 3.76 0.52
N LEU A 69 -21.16 3.21 -0.68
CA LEU A 69 -21.56 3.96 -1.88
C LEU A 69 -22.98 4.52 -1.84
N ARG A 70 -23.90 3.90 -1.09
CA ARG A 70 -25.25 4.44 -0.87
C ARG A 70 -25.25 5.80 -0.20
N LYS A 71 -24.26 6.06 0.65
CA LYS A 71 -24.13 7.33 1.36
C LYS A 71 -23.14 8.27 0.69
N TYR A 72 -22.07 7.71 0.15
CA TYR A 72 -20.96 8.45 -0.45
C TYR A 72 -20.70 7.92 -1.86
N PRO A 73 -21.47 8.40 -2.85
CA PRO A 73 -21.32 7.94 -4.23
C PRO A 73 -20.03 8.51 -4.83
N VAL A 74 -18.99 7.67 -4.89
CA VAL A 74 -17.72 7.99 -5.50
C VAL A 74 -17.43 7.06 -6.68
N PRO A 75 -16.68 7.50 -7.70
CA PRO A 75 -16.28 6.65 -8.83
C PRO A 75 -15.47 5.45 -8.37
N ILE A 76 -15.64 4.32 -9.07
CA ILE A 76 -14.85 3.09 -8.84
C ILE A 76 -13.94 2.85 -10.03
N LEU A 77 -12.67 2.60 -9.75
CA LEU A 77 -11.66 2.21 -10.73
C LEU A 77 -11.36 0.72 -10.55
N ALA A 78 -11.53 -0.08 -11.59
CA ALA A 78 -11.29 -1.53 -11.52
C ALA A 78 -10.94 -2.12 -12.89
N SER A 79 -10.30 -3.29 -12.89
CA SER A 79 -10.12 -4.06 -14.10
C SER A 79 -11.45 -4.50 -14.71
N ILE A 80 -11.43 -4.85 -16.00
CA ILE A 80 -12.67 -5.21 -16.73
C ILE A 80 -13.41 -6.34 -16.01
N MET A 81 -12.72 -7.42 -15.64
CA MET A 81 -13.38 -8.58 -15.07
C MET A 81 -13.81 -8.35 -13.62
N THR A 82 -12.96 -7.72 -12.79
CA THR A 82 -13.33 -7.30 -11.43
C THR A 82 -14.56 -6.41 -11.44
N SER A 83 -14.63 -5.42 -12.36
CA SER A 83 -15.78 -4.53 -12.48
C SER A 83 -17.09 -5.28 -12.80
N ARG A 84 -17.03 -6.31 -13.64
CA ARG A 84 -18.21 -7.12 -14.00
C ARG A 84 -18.77 -7.87 -12.80
N VAL A 85 -17.88 -8.54 -12.05
CA VAL A 85 -18.29 -9.32 -10.87
C VAL A 85 -18.82 -8.40 -9.76
N VAL A 86 -18.10 -7.32 -9.45
CA VAL A 86 -18.49 -6.42 -8.35
C VAL A 86 -19.78 -5.68 -8.64
N LYS A 87 -20.03 -5.26 -9.88
CA LYS A 87 -21.29 -4.61 -10.30
C LYS A 87 -22.53 -5.42 -9.97
N GLU A 88 -22.48 -6.75 -10.07
CA GLU A 88 -23.62 -7.62 -9.76
C GLU A 88 -24.03 -7.56 -8.28
N GLY A 89 -23.09 -7.23 -7.38
CA GLY A 89 -23.33 -7.09 -5.95
C GLY A 89 -23.77 -5.70 -5.49
N LEU A 90 -23.67 -4.68 -6.35
CA LEU A 90 -24.03 -3.30 -6.01
C LEU A 90 -25.50 -3.01 -6.32
N ARG A 91 -26.15 -2.29 -5.40
CA ARG A 91 -27.56 -1.84 -5.57
C ARG A 91 -27.67 -0.47 -6.22
N GLU A 92 -26.64 0.36 -6.02
CA GLU A 92 -26.61 1.73 -6.53
C GLU A 92 -25.80 1.80 -7.83
N SER A 93 -26.24 2.65 -8.73
CA SER A 93 -25.49 2.97 -9.94
C SER A 93 -24.42 4.01 -9.60
N VAL A 94 -23.16 3.66 -9.81
CA VAL A 94 -22.01 4.55 -9.63
C VAL A 94 -21.21 4.66 -10.92
N GLU A 95 -20.40 5.68 -11.03
CA GLU A 95 -19.47 5.84 -12.14
C GLU A 95 -18.35 4.78 -12.05
N TRP A 96 -18.02 4.19 -13.19
CA TRP A 96 -16.94 3.21 -13.32
C TRP A 96 -15.90 3.68 -14.32
N ILE A 97 -14.66 3.76 -13.88
CA ILE A 97 -13.48 3.90 -14.72
C ILE A 97 -12.87 2.50 -14.87
N VAL A 98 -13.06 1.91 -16.05
CA VAL A 98 -12.66 0.52 -16.30
C VAL A 98 -11.39 0.52 -17.15
N PHE A 99 -10.42 -0.32 -16.77
CA PHE A 99 -9.13 -0.45 -17.45
C PHE A 99 -8.78 -1.93 -17.70
N GLU A 100 -7.83 -2.18 -18.58
CA GLU A 100 -7.23 -3.50 -18.79
C GLU A 100 -6.08 -3.74 -17.80
N SER A 101 -5.92 -4.97 -17.31
CA SER A 101 -4.77 -5.34 -16.46
C SER A 101 -3.46 -5.07 -17.20
N GLY A 102 -2.51 -4.44 -16.53
CA GLY A 102 -1.25 -3.98 -17.13
C GLY A 102 -1.31 -2.62 -17.81
N GLN A 103 -2.47 -1.95 -17.85
CA GLN A 103 -2.64 -0.65 -18.46
C GLN A 103 -2.03 0.47 -17.62
N LYS A 104 -1.50 1.51 -18.31
CA LYS A 104 -1.17 2.80 -17.71
C LYS A 104 -2.21 3.83 -18.14
N PHE A 105 -2.70 4.62 -17.18
CA PHE A 105 -3.67 5.68 -17.45
C PHE A 105 -3.55 6.80 -16.41
N SER A 106 -4.09 7.98 -16.75
CA SER A 106 -4.15 9.12 -15.81
C SER A 106 -5.61 9.44 -15.46
N TRP A 107 -5.85 9.78 -14.21
CA TRP A 107 -7.16 10.21 -13.73
C TRP A 107 -7.02 11.15 -12.52
N LYS A 108 -7.71 12.29 -12.54
CA LYS A 108 -7.68 13.33 -11.48
C LYS A 108 -6.26 13.77 -11.05
N GLY A 109 -5.34 13.83 -12.01
CA GLY A 109 -3.96 14.26 -11.75
C GLY A 109 -3.05 13.18 -11.16
N PHE A 110 -3.55 11.97 -10.96
CA PHE A 110 -2.75 10.79 -10.68
C PHE A 110 -2.45 10.02 -11.95
N ASP A 111 -1.27 9.43 -12.00
CA ASP A 111 -0.84 8.46 -13.00
C ASP A 111 -0.84 7.07 -12.37
N PHE A 112 -1.56 6.16 -13.00
CA PHE A 112 -1.69 4.78 -12.54
C PHE A 112 -0.93 3.85 -13.48
N THR A 113 -0.14 2.96 -12.90
CA THR A 113 0.35 1.76 -13.58
C THR A 113 -0.27 0.56 -12.88
N THR A 114 -1.06 -0.22 -13.60
CA THR A 114 -1.61 -1.47 -13.07
C THR A 114 -0.75 -2.64 -13.52
N PHE A 115 -0.69 -3.70 -12.74
CA PHE A 115 0.03 -4.92 -13.08
C PHE A 115 -0.70 -6.14 -12.52
N PRO A 116 -0.70 -7.28 -13.24
CA PRO A 116 -1.37 -8.48 -12.77
C PRO A 116 -0.70 -9.02 -11.51
N LEU A 117 -1.52 -9.53 -10.59
CA LEU A 117 -1.05 -10.21 -9.40
C LEU A 117 -1.32 -11.72 -9.54
N PRO A 118 -0.38 -12.60 -9.21
CA PRO A 118 -0.62 -14.05 -9.20
C PRO A 118 -1.44 -14.44 -7.96
N HIS A 119 -2.76 -14.36 -8.10
CA HIS A 119 -3.74 -14.69 -7.06
C HIS A 119 -4.95 -15.42 -7.63
N ASP A 120 -5.72 -16.14 -6.79
CA ASP A 120 -6.89 -16.93 -7.17
C ASP A 120 -8.18 -16.07 -7.27
N ALA A 121 -8.13 -15.01 -8.06
CA ALA A 121 -9.23 -14.09 -8.37
C ALA A 121 -9.44 -13.96 -9.89
N VAL A 122 -10.50 -13.25 -10.33
CA VAL A 122 -10.83 -13.21 -11.77
C VAL A 122 -9.85 -12.38 -12.61
N GLU A 123 -9.38 -11.26 -12.11
CA GLU A 123 -8.39 -10.38 -12.76
C GLU A 123 -7.74 -9.49 -11.70
N PRO A 124 -6.96 -10.08 -10.77
CA PRO A 124 -6.37 -9.34 -9.67
C PRO A 124 -5.22 -8.46 -10.14
N VAL A 125 -5.17 -7.21 -9.63
CA VAL A 125 -4.18 -6.22 -10.02
C VAL A 125 -3.56 -5.55 -8.80
N GLY A 126 -2.26 -5.27 -8.89
CA GLY A 126 -1.57 -4.29 -8.07
C GLY A 126 -1.57 -2.93 -8.74
N TYR A 127 -1.25 -1.91 -7.97
CA TYR A 127 -1.20 -0.52 -8.42
C TYR A 127 0.14 0.12 -8.10
N VAL A 128 0.67 0.89 -9.05
CA VAL A 128 1.55 2.03 -8.76
C VAL A 128 0.72 3.29 -8.98
N ILE A 129 0.63 4.11 -7.93
CA ILE A 129 -0.09 5.37 -7.91
C ILE A 129 0.96 6.47 -7.81
N ALA A 130 1.05 7.30 -8.86
CA ALA A 130 2.04 8.35 -8.95
C ALA A 130 1.38 9.73 -9.10
N ARG A 131 2.04 10.77 -8.60
CA ARG A 131 1.69 12.17 -8.85
C ARG A 131 2.95 13.03 -8.79
N GLY A 132 3.33 13.60 -9.93
CA GLY A 132 4.62 14.26 -10.08
C GLY A 132 5.77 13.27 -9.88
N GLU A 133 6.68 13.57 -8.96
CA GLU A 133 7.84 12.71 -8.65
C GLU A 133 7.56 11.69 -7.54
N HIS A 134 6.36 11.72 -6.95
CA HIS A 134 5.98 10.82 -5.86
C HIS A 134 5.24 9.60 -6.37
N SER A 135 5.58 8.44 -5.86
CA SER A 135 4.90 7.20 -6.20
C SER A 135 4.86 6.20 -5.04
N ILE A 136 3.74 5.50 -4.96
CA ILE A 136 3.55 4.38 -4.04
C ILE A 136 3.07 3.15 -4.80
N GLY A 137 3.52 1.98 -4.34
CA GLY A 137 3.02 0.68 -4.78
C GLY A 137 2.00 0.11 -3.80
N VAL A 138 1.01 -0.63 -4.31
CA VAL A 138 0.10 -1.45 -3.51
C VAL A 138 0.03 -2.83 -4.14
N ALA A 139 0.49 -3.85 -3.41
CA ALA A 139 0.50 -5.25 -3.84
C ALA A 139 0.14 -6.15 -2.64
N THR A 140 -1.13 -6.50 -2.54
CA THR A 140 -1.69 -7.41 -1.55
C THR A 140 -2.37 -8.56 -2.26
N ASP A 141 -2.39 -9.70 -1.61
CA ASP A 141 -2.92 -10.94 -2.20
C ASP A 141 -2.16 -11.38 -3.46
N LEU A 142 -0.94 -11.87 -3.24
CA LEU A 142 -0.12 -12.44 -4.29
C LEU A 142 0.66 -13.66 -3.78
N GLY A 143 0.63 -14.75 -4.53
CA GLY A 143 1.26 -16.01 -4.13
C GLY A 143 2.76 -16.07 -4.40
N HIS A 144 3.28 -15.24 -5.29
CA HIS A 144 4.71 -15.10 -5.57
C HIS A 144 5.01 -13.78 -6.28
N VAL A 145 6.27 -13.40 -6.28
CA VAL A 145 6.76 -12.25 -7.03
C VAL A 145 7.31 -12.72 -8.37
N ASP A 146 6.68 -12.34 -9.45
CA ASP A 146 7.21 -12.54 -10.79
C ASP A 146 7.93 -11.30 -11.33
N SER A 147 8.50 -11.39 -12.52
CA SER A 147 9.22 -10.28 -13.13
C SER A 147 8.33 -9.08 -13.48
N GLN A 148 7.02 -9.26 -13.66
CA GLN A 148 6.09 -8.17 -13.94
C GLN A 148 5.81 -7.38 -12.67
N VAL A 149 5.60 -8.06 -11.54
CA VAL A 149 5.43 -7.42 -10.22
C VAL A 149 6.67 -6.64 -9.84
N SER A 150 7.85 -7.28 -9.87
CA SER A 150 9.12 -6.63 -9.54
C SER A 150 9.38 -5.41 -10.43
N GLN A 151 9.25 -5.56 -11.76
CA GLN A 151 9.48 -4.46 -12.70
C GLN A 151 8.49 -3.30 -12.53
N ALA A 152 7.22 -3.59 -12.22
CA ALA A 152 6.22 -2.55 -12.03
C ALA A 152 6.48 -1.71 -10.78
N LEU A 153 6.99 -2.32 -9.72
CA LEU A 153 7.28 -1.67 -8.44
C LEU A 153 8.63 -0.95 -8.39
N LYS A 154 9.49 -1.06 -9.41
CA LYS A 154 10.77 -0.33 -9.46
C LYS A 154 10.58 1.16 -9.39
N GLY A 155 11.34 1.81 -8.49
CA GLY A 155 11.34 3.26 -8.31
C GLY A 155 10.20 3.80 -7.47
N VAL A 156 9.32 2.97 -6.88
CA VAL A 156 8.34 3.45 -5.90
C VAL A 156 9.05 3.84 -4.60
N GLN A 157 8.60 4.94 -4.00
CA GLN A 157 9.17 5.45 -2.75
C GLN A 157 8.44 4.92 -1.51
N GLY A 158 7.17 4.58 -1.65
CA GLY A 158 6.35 3.93 -0.64
C GLY A 158 5.74 2.64 -1.16
N LEU A 159 5.49 1.67 -0.28
CA LEU A 159 4.93 0.38 -0.66
C LEU A 159 3.99 -0.15 0.42
N VAL A 160 2.81 -0.60 0.04
CA VAL A 160 1.99 -1.50 0.84
C VAL A 160 2.13 -2.89 0.24
N LEU A 161 2.72 -3.81 1.00
CA LEU A 161 3.07 -5.14 0.53
C LEU A 161 2.54 -6.21 1.47
N GLU A 162 2.02 -7.29 0.92
CA GLU A 162 1.68 -8.47 1.70
C GLU A 162 2.91 -9.11 2.35
N ALA A 163 2.76 -9.51 3.62
CA ALA A 163 3.64 -10.43 4.33
C ALA A 163 2.76 -11.37 5.15
N ASN A 164 2.15 -12.35 4.48
CA ASN A 164 1.04 -13.09 5.06
C ASN A 164 1.48 -14.07 6.14
N TYR A 165 2.49 -14.90 5.86
CA TYR A 165 2.84 -15.97 6.78
C TYR A 165 4.35 -16.09 7.00
N GLU A 166 4.68 -16.58 8.18
CA GLU A 166 5.98 -17.13 8.51
C GLU A 166 5.93 -18.64 8.25
N TRP A 167 6.91 -19.17 7.51
CA TRP A 167 6.87 -20.55 7.03
C TRP A 167 6.75 -21.59 8.14
N GLN A 168 7.56 -21.47 9.20
CA GLN A 168 7.55 -22.42 10.31
C GLN A 168 6.24 -22.35 11.10
N MET A 169 5.65 -21.16 11.23
CA MET A 169 4.34 -20.99 11.89
C MET A 169 3.21 -21.61 11.07
N LEU A 170 3.23 -21.44 9.73
CA LEU A 170 2.26 -22.06 8.84
C LEU A 170 2.38 -23.59 8.86
N GLU A 171 3.59 -24.13 8.84
CA GLU A 171 3.84 -25.58 8.89
C GLU A 171 3.37 -26.17 10.23
N ALA A 172 3.66 -25.50 11.33
CA ALA A 172 3.29 -25.95 12.69
C ALA A 172 1.80 -25.77 13.03
N ASP A 173 1.06 -24.96 12.26
CA ASP A 173 -0.36 -24.69 12.53
C ASP A 173 -1.19 -25.98 12.48
N GLN A 174 -1.92 -26.26 13.55
CA GLN A 174 -2.79 -27.43 13.69
C GLN A 174 -4.28 -27.11 13.47
N LYS A 175 -4.64 -25.86 13.31
CA LYS A 175 -6.03 -25.43 13.11
C LYS A 175 -6.49 -25.60 11.68
N ARG A 176 -5.57 -25.43 10.70
CA ARG A 176 -5.88 -25.49 9.27
C ARG A 176 -5.63 -26.87 8.68
N PRO A 177 -6.56 -27.39 7.85
CA PRO A 177 -6.30 -28.58 7.03
C PRO A 177 -5.06 -28.40 6.14
N PHE A 178 -4.39 -29.48 5.84
CA PHE A 178 -3.21 -29.46 4.95
C PHE A 178 -3.49 -28.81 3.58
N SER A 179 -4.66 -29.06 2.99
CA SER A 179 -5.08 -28.43 1.72
C SER A 179 -5.15 -26.89 1.81
N THR A 180 -5.58 -26.35 2.96
CA THR A 180 -5.60 -24.90 3.19
C THR A 180 -4.18 -24.33 3.28
N LYS A 181 -3.27 -25.03 3.97
CA LYS A 181 -1.86 -24.61 4.04
C LYS A 181 -1.20 -24.63 2.66
N GLN A 182 -1.46 -25.70 1.86
CA GLN A 182 -0.98 -25.78 0.49
C GLN A 182 -1.52 -24.64 -0.40
N ARG A 183 -2.80 -24.26 -0.23
CA ARG A 183 -3.38 -23.11 -0.95
C ARG A 183 -2.68 -21.81 -0.53
N ILE A 184 -2.49 -21.56 0.76
CA ILE A 184 -1.82 -20.36 1.28
C ILE A 184 -0.41 -20.23 0.68
N SER A 185 0.37 -21.29 0.68
CA SER A 185 1.76 -21.28 0.19
C SER A 185 1.90 -21.57 -1.31
N SER A 186 0.79 -21.62 -2.07
CA SER A 186 0.83 -21.86 -3.51
C SER A 186 1.22 -20.59 -4.28
N GLN A 187 1.55 -20.75 -5.58
CA GLN A 187 1.85 -19.63 -6.47
C GLN A 187 0.69 -18.66 -6.71
N HIS A 188 -0.54 -19.00 -6.31
CA HIS A 188 -1.73 -18.14 -6.36
C HIS A 188 -2.33 -17.92 -4.97
N GLY A 189 -1.57 -18.22 -3.93
CA GLY A 189 -1.95 -18.00 -2.54
C GLY A 189 -1.49 -16.65 -2.03
N HIS A 190 -0.55 -16.68 -1.08
CA HIS A 190 -0.05 -15.49 -0.38
C HIS A 190 1.47 -15.51 -0.24
N LEU A 191 2.09 -14.33 -0.04
CA LEU A 191 3.54 -14.22 0.20
C LEU A 191 3.93 -14.64 1.61
N SER A 192 5.05 -15.34 1.72
CA SER A 192 5.77 -15.48 3.00
C SER A 192 6.53 -14.21 3.36
N ASN A 193 6.97 -14.12 4.62
CA ASN A 193 7.83 -13.03 5.07
C ASN A 193 9.13 -12.98 4.26
N GLU A 194 9.72 -14.12 3.92
CA GLU A 194 10.95 -14.20 3.15
C GLU A 194 10.76 -13.68 1.72
N GLN A 195 9.66 -14.05 1.05
CA GLN A 195 9.38 -13.57 -0.30
C GLN A 195 9.11 -12.06 -0.32
N ALA A 196 8.40 -11.54 0.69
CA ALA A 196 8.20 -10.10 0.85
C ALA A 196 9.53 -9.38 1.09
N ALA A 197 10.39 -9.93 1.94
CA ALA A 197 11.72 -9.38 2.22
C ALA A 197 12.65 -9.40 1.01
N ASP A 198 12.58 -10.45 0.17
CA ASP A 198 13.34 -10.54 -1.09
C ASP A 198 12.97 -9.40 -2.04
N LEU A 199 11.68 -9.15 -2.25
CA LEU A 199 11.20 -8.05 -3.08
C LEU A 199 11.60 -6.70 -2.51
N ILE A 200 11.43 -6.48 -1.21
CA ILE A 200 11.81 -5.23 -0.55
C ILE A 200 13.30 -4.95 -0.73
N ALA A 201 14.16 -5.96 -0.53
CA ALA A 201 15.61 -5.81 -0.72
C ALA A 201 16.00 -5.50 -2.18
N GLU A 202 15.23 -5.98 -3.16
CA GLU A 202 15.41 -5.59 -4.56
C GLU A 202 15.02 -4.12 -4.80
N LEU A 203 13.97 -3.61 -4.13
CA LEU A 203 13.42 -2.28 -4.38
C LEU A 203 14.15 -1.15 -3.61
N VAL A 204 14.78 -1.45 -2.46
CA VAL A 204 15.47 -0.43 -1.65
C VAL A 204 16.55 0.31 -2.42
N PRO A 205 17.46 -0.34 -3.20
CA PRO A 205 18.43 0.35 -4.04
C PRO A 205 17.80 1.22 -5.14
N ASP A 206 16.56 0.90 -5.56
CA ASP A 206 15.82 1.63 -6.59
C ASP A 206 14.98 2.80 -6.01
N GLY A 207 15.08 3.08 -4.70
CA GLY A 207 14.50 4.28 -4.08
C GLY A 207 13.36 4.04 -3.10
N LEU A 208 13.04 2.79 -2.74
CA LEU A 208 12.04 2.50 -1.72
C LEU A 208 12.52 3.01 -0.35
N LYS A 209 11.71 3.86 0.29
CA LYS A 209 12.03 4.48 1.60
C LYS A 209 11.09 4.05 2.71
N GLN A 210 9.86 3.70 2.37
CA GLN A 210 8.81 3.38 3.35
C GLN A 210 8.02 2.14 2.91
N VAL A 211 7.78 1.21 3.82
CA VAL A 211 6.94 0.04 3.58
C VAL A 211 5.94 -0.16 4.71
N ILE A 212 4.70 -0.46 4.34
CA ILE A 212 3.70 -1.00 5.26
C ILE A 212 3.50 -2.47 4.91
N LEU A 213 3.93 -3.35 5.80
CA LEU A 213 3.66 -4.79 5.69
C LEU A 213 2.20 -5.04 6.07
N GLY A 214 1.45 -5.64 5.17
CA GLY A 214 0.02 -5.88 5.34
C GLY A 214 -0.37 -7.34 5.15
N HIS A 215 -1.67 -7.61 5.30
CA HIS A 215 -2.31 -8.91 5.11
C HIS A 215 -1.68 -10.05 5.93
N LEU A 216 -1.18 -9.73 7.14
CA LEU A 216 -0.58 -10.72 8.03
C LEU A 216 -1.63 -11.71 8.54
N SER A 217 -1.30 -13.00 8.48
CA SER A 217 -2.11 -14.05 9.10
C SER A 217 -2.09 -13.93 10.61
N SER A 218 -3.25 -13.88 11.25
CA SER A 218 -3.37 -13.81 12.70
C SER A 218 -2.83 -15.05 13.44
N ASP A 219 -2.78 -16.20 12.78
CA ASP A 219 -2.35 -17.46 13.37
C ASP A 219 -0.97 -17.91 12.92
N CYS A 220 -0.59 -17.54 11.68
CA CYS A 220 0.61 -18.04 11.05
C CYS A 220 1.66 -16.96 10.81
N ASN A 221 1.53 -15.81 11.47
CA ASN A 221 2.51 -14.73 11.45
C ASN A 221 2.53 -13.92 12.74
N CYS A 222 3.55 -13.10 12.89
CA CYS A 222 3.71 -12.17 13.99
C CYS A 222 4.37 -10.88 13.44
N PRO A 223 3.87 -9.68 13.79
CA PRO A 223 4.43 -8.41 13.30
C PRO A 223 5.94 -8.28 13.52
N MET A 224 6.43 -8.66 14.70
CA MET A 224 7.87 -8.61 14.99
C MET A 224 8.68 -9.52 14.08
N LYS A 225 8.16 -10.72 13.78
CA LYS A 225 8.85 -11.69 12.90
C LYS A 225 8.91 -11.20 11.46
N ALA A 226 7.81 -10.62 10.95
CA ALA A 226 7.80 -10.04 9.61
C ALA A 226 8.84 -8.90 9.48
N VAL A 227 8.92 -8.00 10.47
CA VAL A 227 9.92 -6.93 10.51
C VAL A 227 11.34 -7.46 10.63
N GLU A 228 11.58 -8.47 11.49
CA GLU A 228 12.88 -9.10 11.66
C GLU A 228 13.43 -9.66 10.34
N VAL A 229 12.62 -10.43 9.62
CA VAL A 229 13.01 -11.04 8.34
C VAL A 229 13.36 -9.97 7.30
N VAL A 230 12.57 -8.89 7.21
CA VAL A 230 12.87 -7.78 6.29
C VAL A 230 14.18 -7.09 6.71
N ARG A 231 14.35 -6.77 8.00
CA ARG A 231 15.58 -6.11 8.50
C ARG A 231 16.84 -6.92 8.25
N GLU A 232 16.77 -8.24 8.47
CA GLU A 232 17.89 -9.15 8.17
C GLU A 232 18.23 -9.15 6.68
N ARG A 233 17.20 -9.14 5.81
CA ARG A 233 17.39 -9.21 4.36
C ARG A 233 17.98 -7.94 3.77
N ILE A 234 17.55 -6.75 4.21
CA ILE A 234 18.09 -5.47 3.71
C ILE A 234 19.45 -5.09 4.29
N GLY A 235 19.95 -5.81 5.31
CA GLY A 235 21.36 -5.69 5.75
C GLY A 235 21.76 -4.33 6.32
N GLY A 236 20.83 -3.55 6.86
CA GLY A 236 21.13 -2.26 7.50
C GLY A 236 20.91 -1.04 6.57
N GLU A 237 20.38 -1.23 5.37
CA GLU A 237 19.91 -0.10 4.57
C GLU A 237 18.74 0.62 5.26
N GLU A 238 18.63 1.93 5.04
CA GLU A 238 17.61 2.76 5.66
C GLU A 238 16.26 2.50 4.98
N LEU A 239 15.31 1.96 5.75
CA LEU A 239 13.93 1.73 5.34
C LEU A 239 13.01 1.93 6.55
N GLU A 240 11.98 2.76 6.41
CA GLU A 240 10.91 2.85 7.40
C GLU A 240 9.94 1.68 7.21
N ILE A 241 9.77 0.87 8.26
CA ILE A 241 8.88 -0.30 8.23
C ILE A 241 7.75 -0.10 9.23
N CYS A 242 6.53 -0.08 8.74
CA CYS A 242 5.30 -0.14 9.53
C CYS A 242 4.63 -1.50 9.31
N VAL A 243 3.87 -1.98 10.27
CA VAL A 243 3.05 -3.19 10.12
C VAL A 243 1.58 -2.84 10.32
N ALA A 244 0.76 -3.13 9.34
CA ALA A 244 -0.67 -2.96 9.42
C ALA A 244 -1.32 -4.10 10.21
N SER A 245 -2.42 -3.79 10.87
CA SER A 245 -3.25 -4.76 11.59
C SER A 245 -4.68 -4.77 11.07
N GLN A 246 -5.43 -5.81 11.45
CA GLN A 246 -6.85 -5.88 11.12
C GLN A 246 -7.67 -4.80 11.85
N ASN A 247 -7.25 -4.37 13.02
CA ASN A 247 -8.10 -3.61 13.95
C ASN A 247 -7.69 -2.16 14.16
N GLU A 248 -6.49 -1.78 13.74
CA GLU A 248 -5.93 -0.45 13.98
C GLU A 248 -5.51 0.20 12.67
N VAL A 249 -5.66 1.52 12.61
CA VAL A 249 -5.20 2.34 11.48
C VAL A 249 -3.71 2.61 11.68
N THR A 250 -2.93 2.51 10.61
CA THR A 250 -1.53 2.93 10.68
C THR A 250 -1.42 4.46 10.70
N PRO A 251 -0.38 5.03 11.28
CA PRO A 251 -0.09 6.43 11.05
C PRO A 251 0.15 6.70 9.55
N TRP A 252 -0.03 7.98 9.15
CA TRP A 252 0.36 8.40 7.81
C TRP A 252 1.84 8.16 7.58
N GLN A 253 2.17 7.51 6.46
CA GLN A 253 3.51 7.47 5.90
C GLN A 253 3.60 8.58 4.85
N THR A 254 4.61 9.45 4.93
CA THR A 254 4.73 10.61 4.05
C THR A 254 5.93 10.47 3.14
N ILE A 255 5.71 10.48 1.83
CA ILE A 255 6.76 10.60 0.83
C ILE A 255 7.09 12.10 0.72
N GLU A 256 8.24 12.49 1.24
CA GLU A 256 8.74 13.87 1.17
C GLU A 256 9.43 14.11 -0.19
N GLU A 257 9.39 15.36 -0.64
CA GLU A 257 10.25 15.80 -1.75
C GLU A 257 11.71 15.59 -1.37
N ALA A 258 12.51 15.10 -2.30
CA ALA A 258 13.95 15.10 -2.11
C ALA A 258 14.37 16.58 -1.95
N ILE A 259 14.77 16.97 -0.75
CA ILE A 259 15.25 18.34 -0.50
C ILE A 259 16.50 18.51 -1.37
N ASP A 260 16.43 19.41 -2.37
CA ASP A 260 17.58 19.73 -3.22
C ASP A 260 18.76 20.16 -2.32
N PRO A 261 19.89 19.45 -2.32
CA PRO A 261 21.05 19.85 -1.52
C PRO A 261 21.52 21.28 -1.80
N ALA A 262 21.21 21.85 -2.98
CA ALA A 262 21.48 23.23 -3.33
C ALA A 262 20.69 24.22 -2.44
N PHE A 263 19.48 23.85 -1.99
CA PHE A 263 18.67 24.69 -1.11
C PHE A 263 19.27 24.85 0.29
N TYR A 264 20.00 23.84 0.79
CA TYR A 264 20.76 23.94 2.04
C TYR A 264 21.94 24.91 1.94
N GLY A 265 22.56 25.04 0.77
CA GLY A 265 23.65 25.98 0.52
C GLY A 265 23.24 27.44 0.64
N GLU A 266 22.02 27.78 0.22
CA GLU A 266 21.49 29.15 0.31
C GLU A 266 21.04 29.52 1.74
N LEU A 267 20.46 28.61 2.50
CA LEU A 267 20.03 28.85 3.89
C LEU A 267 21.19 28.95 4.87
N PHE A 268 22.26 28.19 4.68
CA PHE A 268 23.43 28.23 5.55
C PHE A 268 24.52 29.22 5.07
N GLY A 269 24.51 29.60 3.78
CA GLY A 269 25.39 30.65 3.25
C GLY A 269 25.18 32.02 3.89
N CYS A 270 23.97 32.32 4.37
CA CYS A 270 23.66 33.59 5.08
C CYS A 270 24.06 33.61 6.57
N LEU A 271 24.37 32.49 7.20
CA LEU A 271 24.69 32.39 8.62
C LEU A 271 26.20 32.38 8.92
N LEU A 272 27.06 32.32 7.91
CA LEU A 272 28.53 32.27 8.10
C LEU A 272 29.22 33.64 8.14
N TYR A 273 28.47 34.78 8.15
CA TYR A 273 29.05 36.12 8.11
C TYR A 273 28.81 36.98 9.37
N THR A 274 28.83 36.38 10.57
CA THR A 274 28.86 37.18 11.83
C THR A 274 29.76 36.53 12.88
N SER A 275 30.98 36.21 12.52
CA SER A 275 32.04 35.99 13.50
C SER A 275 33.01 37.19 13.40
N PRO A 276 33.17 38.04 14.42
CA PRO A 276 34.14 39.11 14.37
C PRO A 276 35.56 38.51 14.29
N SER A 277 36.36 39.06 13.38
CA SER A 277 37.74 38.69 13.19
C SER A 277 38.51 38.86 14.49
N PRO A 278 39.45 37.95 14.85
CA PRO A 278 40.30 38.06 16.03
C PRO A 278 41.17 39.35 16.05
N ARG A 279 41.12 40.24 15.06
CA ARG A 279 41.88 41.50 14.99
C ARG A 279 41.16 42.70 15.65
N ASP A 280 39.89 42.57 16.01
CA ASP A 280 39.13 43.70 16.59
C ASP A 280 39.12 43.73 18.14
N LEU A 281 39.86 42.83 18.78
CA LEU A 281 39.98 42.78 20.26
C LEU A 281 41.25 43.40 20.78
N ARG A 282 41.88 44.34 20.05
CA ARG A 282 43.00 45.15 20.59
C ARG A 282 42.66 46.62 20.39
N LYS A 283 41.96 47.18 21.34
CA LYS A 283 42.08 48.54 21.85
C LYS A 283 41.41 48.64 23.22
#